data_d80ddfb4d9218c7fe074ef61f9eba82c
#
_entry.id   d80ddfb4d9218c7fe074ef61f9eba82c
#
_cell.length_a   1.000
_cell.length_b   1.000
_cell.length_c   1.000
_cell.angle_alpha   90.00
_cell.angle_beta   90.00
_cell.angle_gamma   90.00
#
_symmetry.space_group_name_H-M   'P 1'
#
loop_
_entity.id
_entity.type
_entity.pdbx_description
1 polymer ?
#
loop_
_entity_poly.entity_id
_entity_poly.type
_entity_poly.pdbx_seq_one_letter_code
_entity_poly.pdbx_strand_id
1 'polypeptide(L)'
;MPGLTPKSIAVIGAGITGLTAAHRLTRLGHDVRVFEQAGRVGGSIRTEQIDGWLIEAGPNSVMSGEPAFAALIDELGLVPERVAASPAAKNRYIVRRGRPVPAPVSPPAFFSSPLFSTGAKFRVLSELFARPRVRVSDISLAEFVRSHFGQEFVDYALNPFVSGVYAGNPAKLSARHAYPKLWELERTHGSILRGQIALAKARRARHEPASAIFSFRRGLQTLVDSLAAQLPAGCITLGVALDTIVPGEKWNVIWNDHGATHTQSFDAIVAAVPAHALAKLRIGPHAERPLAALDAMEHPPVSSLFLGYRRERVRHPLDGFGVLVPAVEKRSVLGVLFSSSLFPGRAPDDHVAITVMIGGARQPELAPLPTDRLFGAVRADLSELLGIEGEPVFLRHTFSPRAIPQYNLGHEQFLAAINAAELSHPGLFVGGQARDGIAVPACVAAGEKLAARATA
;
A
#
# COMPACT_ATOMS: atom_id res chain seq x y z
N MET A 1 -14.18 -31.50 -11.81
CA MET A 1 -12.76 -31.68 -11.47
C MET A 1 -12.64 -32.90 -10.58
N PRO A 2 -11.68 -33.83 -10.77
CA PRO A 2 -11.50 -34.96 -9.88
C PRO A 2 -11.24 -34.40 -8.48
N GLY A 3 -11.91 -34.99 -7.48
CA GLY A 3 -12.08 -34.42 -6.15
C GLY A 3 -10.77 -34.10 -5.43
N LEU A 4 -10.50 -32.82 -5.21
CA LEU A 4 -9.51 -32.39 -4.24
C LEU A 4 -9.96 -32.92 -2.87
N THR A 5 -9.10 -33.67 -2.20
CA THR A 5 -9.36 -34.08 -0.80
C THR A 5 -9.43 -32.81 0.05
N PRO A 6 -10.52 -32.58 0.78
CA PRO A 6 -10.61 -31.42 1.68
C PRO A 6 -9.45 -31.40 2.67
N LYS A 7 -8.74 -30.27 2.74
CA LYS A 7 -7.68 -30.02 3.72
C LYS A 7 -8.21 -29.10 4.82
N SER A 8 -7.69 -29.25 6.04
CA SER A 8 -7.88 -28.27 7.12
C SER A 8 -6.74 -27.27 7.10
N ILE A 9 -7.02 -25.97 6.98
CA ILE A 9 -5.98 -24.95 6.73
C ILE A 9 -6.14 -23.79 7.73
N ALA A 10 -5.07 -23.50 8.46
CA ALA A 10 -5.02 -22.31 9.31
C ALA A 10 -4.47 -21.11 8.52
N VAL A 11 -5.18 -19.99 8.58
CA VAL A 11 -4.76 -18.71 8.02
C VAL A 11 -4.42 -17.76 9.16
N ILE A 12 -3.18 -17.28 9.22
CA ILE A 12 -2.69 -16.34 10.24
C ILE A 12 -2.77 -14.93 9.66
N GLY A 13 -3.66 -14.11 10.22
CA GLY A 13 -3.92 -12.73 9.82
C GLY A 13 -5.20 -12.57 9.00
N ALA A 14 -6.13 -11.74 9.49
CA ALA A 14 -7.35 -11.33 8.80
C ALA A 14 -7.21 -9.98 8.08
N GLY A 15 -6.02 -9.65 7.59
CA GLY A 15 -5.81 -8.59 6.60
C GLY A 15 -6.32 -9.02 5.22
N ILE A 16 -6.31 -8.10 4.24
CA ILE A 16 -6.85 -8.37 2.89
C ILE A 16 -6.23 -9.62 2.24
N THR A 17 -4.94 -9.88 2.43
CA THR A 17 -4.25 -11.07 1.89
C THR A 17 -4.80 -12.36 2.50
N GLY A 18 -4.87 -12.43 3.83
CA GLY A 18 -5.35 -13.62 4.54
C GLY A 18 -6.84 -13.88 4.29
N LEU A 19 -7.67 -12.83 4.30
CA LEU A 19 -9.09 -12.95 3.96
C LEU A 19 -9.31 -13.43 2.53
N THR A 20 -8.52 -12.93 1.56
CA THR A 20 -8.60 -13.42 0.17
C THR A 20 -8.20 -14.88 0.08
N ALA A 21 -7.10 -15.28 0.74
CA ALA A 21 -6.69 -16.69 0.77
C ALA A 21 -7.76 -17.58 1.41
N ALA A 22 -8.30 -17.18 2.57
CA ALA A 22 -9.38 -17.91 3.25
C ALA A 22 -10.63 -18.05 2.37
N HIS A 23 -11.06 -16.97 1.72
CA HIS A 23 -12.20 -16.99 0.81
C HIS A 23 -11.99 -17.98 -0.36
N ARG A 24 -10.81 -17.98 -1.00
CA ARG A 24 -10.49 -18.91 -2.09
C ARG A 24 -10.45 -20.35 -1.61
N LEU A 25 -9.80 -20.62 -0.49
CA LEU A 25 -9.70 -21.96 0.10
C LEU A 25 -11.08 -22.52 0.47
N THR A 26 -11.93 -21.71 1.09
CA THR A 26 -13.31 -22.10 1.43
C THR A 26 -14.12 -22.41 0.18
N ARG A 27 -14.00 -21.59 -0.88
CA ARG A 27 -14.69 -21.87 -2.16
C ARG A 27 -14.21 -23.13 -2.88
N LEU A 28 -12.97 -23.57 -2.60
CA LEU A 28 -12.44 -24.84 -3.09
C LEU A 28 -12.87 -26.06 -2.23
N GLY A 29 -13.66 -25.82 -1.15
CA GLY A 29 -14.18 -26.87 -0.30
C GLY A 29 -13.25 -27.30 0.84
N HIS A 30 -12.23 -26.49 1.17
CA HIS A 30 -11.35 -26.73 2.31
C HIS A 30 -11.97 -26.21 3.63
N ASP A 31 -11.62 -26.87 4.75
CA ASP A 31 -11.92 -26.40 6.09
C ASP A 31 -10.90 -25.33 6.49
N VAL A 32 -11.36 -24.09 6.70
CA VAL A 32 -10.47 -22.94 6.93
C VAL A 32 -10.76 -22.31 8.28
N ARG A 33 -9.71 -22.02 9.02
CA ARG A 33 -9.78 -21.18 10.22
C ARG A 33 -8.82 -20.01 10.13
N VAL A 34 -9.33 -18.81 10.37
CA VAL A 34 -8.56 -17.56 10.33
C VAL A 34 -8.30 -17.08 11.77
N PHE A 35 -7.06 -16.77 12.09
CA PHE A 35 -6.67 -16.22 13.38
C PHE A 35 -6.17 -14.78 13.21
N GLU A 36 -6.75 -13.86 13.99
CA GLU A 36 -6.43 -12.44 13.92
C GLU A 36 -6.17 -11.88 15.34
N GLN A 37 -5.04 -11.18 15.50
CA GLN A 37 -4.64 -10.59 16.77
C GLN A 37 -5.54 -9.42 17.18
N ALA A 38 -5.99 -8.64 16.22
CA ALA A 38 -6.88 -7.51 16.47
C ALA A 38 -8.32 -7.97 16.75
N GLY A 39 -9.08 -7.14 17.45
CA GLY A 39 -10.53 -7.34 17.64
C GLY A 39 -11.38 -7.06 16.40
N ARG A 40 -10.79 -6.94 15.20
CA ARG A 40 -11.45 -6.66 13.93
C ARG A 40 -10.68 -7.25 12.75
N VAL A 41 -11.38 -7.46 11.66
CA VAL A 41 -10.79 -7.81 10.36
C VAL A 41 -10.27 -6.57 9.62
N GLY A 42 -9.46 -6.80 8.56
CA GLY A 42 -9.02 -5.80 7.60
C GLY A 42 -7.57 -5.35 7.73
N GLY A 43 -6.90 -5.63 8.86
CA GLY A 43 -5.51 -5.22 9.06
C GLY A 43 -5.34 -3.70 8.92
N SER A 44 -4.54 -3.26 7.93
CA SER A 44 -4.32 -1.82 7.65
C SER A 44 -5.52 -1.12 7.00
N ILE A 45 -6.47 -1.85 6.43
CA ILE A 45 -7.70 -1.27 5.89
C ILE A 45 -8.64 -0.98 7.04
N ARG A 46 -8.95 0.31 7.22
CA ARG A 46 -9.88 0.77 8.26
C ARG A 46 -10.53 2.07 7.82
N THR A 47 -11.85 2.06 7.79
CA THR A 47 -12.68 3.25 7.56
C THR A 47 -13.45 3.57 8.84
N GLU A 48 -13.50 4.85 9.20
CA GLU A 48 -14.32 5.37 10.29
C GLU A 48 -15.37 6.33 9.74
N GLN A 49 -16.57 6.31 10.30
CA GLN A 49 -17.61 7.30 10.04
C GLN A 49 -17.96 8.00 11.34
N ILE A 50 -17.78 9.31 11.40
CA ILE A 50 -18.01 10.13 12.58
C ILE A 50 -18.64 11.45 12.14
N ASP A 51 -19.84 11.75 12.60
CA ASP A 51 -20.52 13.04 12.39
C ASP A 51 -20.55 13.50 10.92
N GLY A 52 -20.82 12.58 10.01
CA GLY A 52 -20.85 12.86 8.57
C GLY A 52 -19.47 12.89 7.87
N TRP A 53 -18.38 12.72 8.62
CA TRP A 53 -17.04 12.56 8.06
C TRP A 53 -16.74 11.08 7.81
N LEU A 54 -16.18 10.77 6.64
CA LEU A 54 -15.70 9.43 6.33
C LEU A 54 -14.17 9.45 6.20
N ILE A 55 -13.50 8.76 7.13
CA ILE A 55 -12.06 8.79 7.35
C ILE A 55 -11.46 7.44 6.96
N GLU A 56 -10.49 7.45 6.06
CA GLU A 56 -9.65 6.28 5.80
C GLU A 56 -8.40 6.34 6.70
N ALA A 57 -8.31 5.44 7.66
CA ALA A 57 -7.18 5.37 8.60
C ALA A 57 -5.98 4.58 8.03
N GLY A 58 -6.12 4.01 6.83
CA GLY A 58 -5.10 3.26 6.10
C GLY A 58 -4.99 3.72 4.65
N PRO A 59 -5.09 2.80 3.66
CA PRO A 59 -5.15 3.18 2.26
C PRO A 59 -6.39 4.04 1.99
N ASN A 60 -6.22 5.10 1.18
CA ASN A 60 -7.31 6.05 0.89
C ASN A 60 -8.07 5.73 -0.41
N SER A 61 -7.45 5.00 -1.30
CA SER A 61 -7.99 4.62 -2.61
C SER A 61 -7.28 3.39 -3.14
N VAL A 62 -7.86 2.78 -4.15
CA VAL A 62 -7.29 1.65 -4.87
C VAL A 62 -7.26 1.92 -6.36
N MET A 63 -6.34 1.26 -7.07
CA MET A 63 -6.27 1.30 -8.53
C MET A 63 -6.87 0.02 -9.11
N SER A 64 -7.68 0.17 -10.16
CA SER A 64 -8.08 -0.96 -11.00
C SER A 64 -6.90 -1.40 -11.89
N GLY A 65 -7.00 -2.58 -12.48
CA GLY A 65 -6.03 -3.08 -13.45
C GLY A 65 -5.28 -4.33 -13.02
N GLU A 66 -5.45 -4.78 -11.76
CA GLU A 66 -5.03 -6.12 -11.33
C GLU A 66 -6.19 -7.09 -11.57
N PRO A 67 -6.04 -8.12 -12.45
CA PRO A 67 -7.15 -9.00 -12.80
C PRO A 67 -7.76 -9.74 -11.62
N ALA A 68 -6.95 -10.27 -10.70
CA ALA A 68 -7.43 -10.96 -9.51
C ALA A 68 -8.28 -10.03 -8.62
N PHE A 69 -7.88 -8.78 -8.50
CA PHE A 69 -8.62 -7.77 -7.73
C PHE A 69 -9.96 -7.41 -8.39
N ALA A 70 -9.99 -7.28 -9.71
CA ALA A 70 -11.22 -7.00 -10.45
C ALA A 70 -12.22 -8.16 -10.31
N ALA A 71 -11.75 -9.40 -10.49
CA ALA A 71 -12.56 -10.60 -10.33
C ALA A 71 -13.14 -10.71 -8.91
N LEU A 72 -12.32 -10.42 -7.89
CA LEU A 72 -12.78 -10.46 -6.50
C LEU A 72 -13.90 -9.45 -6.23
N ILE A 73 -13.79 -8.22 -6.76
CA ILE A 73 -14.84 -7.20 -6.61
C ILE A 73 -16.15 -7.64 -7.27
N ASP A 74 -16.07 -8.26 -8.45
CA ASP A 74 -17.25 -8.77 -9.16
C ASP A 74 -17.90 -9.93 -8.37
N GLU A 75 -17.11 -10.86 -7.87
CA GLU A 75 -17.57 -12.00 -7.06
C GLU A 75 -18.23 -11.59 -5.76
N LEU A 76 -17.73 -10.53 -5.11
CA LEU A 76 -18.31 -9.97 -3.90
C LEU A 76 -19.53 -9.09 -4.16
N GLY A 77 -19.92 -8.87 -5.43
CA GLY A 77 -21.02 -7.99 -5.80
C GLY A 77 -20.78 -6.52 -5.47
N LEU A 78 -19.49 -6.08 -5.37
CA LEU A 78 -19.12 -4.74 -4.95
C LEU A 78 -19.04 -3.72 -6.08
N VAL A 79 -19.31 -4.10 -7.32
CA VAL A 79 -19.29 -3.16 -8.47
C VAL A 79 -20.22 -1.96 -8.26
N PRO A 80 -21.47 -2.09 -7.78
CA PRO A 80 -22.37 -0.97 -7.53
C PRO A 80 -21.89 -0.05 -6.38
N GLU A 81 -21.07 -0.57 -5.47
CA GLU A 81 -20.53 0.19 -4.35
C GLU A 81 -19.30 1.02 -4.71
N ARG A 82 -18.71 0.79 -5.90
CA ARG A 82 -17.53 1.52 -6.36
C ARG A 82 -17.86 2.99 -6.62
N VAL A 83 -16.97 3.85 -6.16
CA VAL A 83 -16.99 5.29 -6.41
C VAL A 83 -15.69 5.65 -7.11
N ALA A 84 -15.78 6.02 -8.39
CA ALA A 84 -14.62 6.50 -9.14
C ALA A 84 -14.13 7.84 -8.58
N ALA A 85 -12.83 8.09 -8.68
CA ALA A 85 -12.29 9.41 -8.36
C ALA A 85 -12.97 10.47 -9.24
N SER A 86 -13.35 11.59 -8.63
CA SER A 86 -14.06 12.67 -9.30
C SER A 86 -13.28 13.20 -10.52
N PRO A 87 -13.92 13.38 -11.67
CA PRO A 87 -13.29 14.03 -12.82
C PRO A 87 -12.84 15.48 -12.53
N ALA A 88 -13.44 16.13 -11.54
CA ALA A 88 -13.02 17.45 -11.07
C ALA A 88 -11.67 17.41 -10.35
N ALA A 89 -11.31 16.30 -9.71
CA ALA A 89 -10.04 16.10 -9.02
C ALA A 89 -8.92 15.63 -9.97
N LYS A 90 -8.79 16.26 -11.13
CA LYS A 90 -7.88 15.84 -12.20
C LYS A 90 -6.42 16.23 -12.00
N ASN A 91 -6.17 17.31 -11.27
CA ASN A 91 -4.81 17.82 -11.05
C ASN A 91 -4.08 16.98 -9.98
N ARG A 92 -2.78 16.88 -10.10
CA ARG A 92 -1.86 16.42 -9.07
C ARG A 92 -0.83 17.49 -8.88
N TYR A 93 -0.71 18.01 -7.68
CA TYR A 93 0.20 19.12 -7.40
C TYR A 93 1.48 18.61 -6.78
N ILE A 94 2.60 19.25 -7.18
CA ILE A 94 3.91 19.05 -6.57
C ILE A 94 4.40 20.43 -6.13
N VAL A 95 4.86 20.53 -4.90
CA VAL A 95 5.39 21.81 -4.41
C VAL A 95 6.72 22.11 -5.10
N ARG A 96 6.83 23.32 -5.64
CA ARG A 96 8.08 23.86 -6.16
C ARG A 96 8.24 25.32 -5.74
N ARG A 97 9.35 25.63 -5.06
CA ARG A 97 9.63 26.98 -4.55
C ARG A 97 8.47 27.51 -3.69
N GLY A 98 7.99 26.66 -2.78
CA GLY A 98 6.92 26.99 -1.85
C GLY A 98 5.51 27.08 -2.43
N ARG A 99 5.29 26.73 -3.70
CA ARG A 99 3.98 26.81 -4.35
C ARG A 99 3.54 25.48 -4.96
N PRO A 100 2.28 25.08 -4.84
CA PRO A 100 1.73 23.93 -5.56
C PRO A 100 1.74 24.19 -7.07
N VAL A 101 2.39 23.31 -7.84
CA VAL A 101 2.46 23.37 -9.30
C VAL A 101 1.79 22.10 -9.84
N PRO A 102 0.87 22.20 -10.80
CA PRO A 102 0.26 21.02 -11.42
C PRO A 102 1.32 20.13 -12.08
N ALA A 103 1.33 18.85 -11.74
CA ALA A 103 2.18 17.86 -12.40
C ALA A 103 1.73 17.67 -13.86
N PRO A 104 2.63 17.66 -14.83
CA PRO A 104 2.26 17.49 -16.23
C PRO A 104 1.77 16.07 -16.51
N VAL A 105 0.61 15.96 -17.17
CA VAL A 105 -0.03 14.67 -17.51
C VAL A 105 0.08 14.34 -19.00
N SER A 106 0.71 15.21 -19.81
CA SER A 106 0.92 15.01 -21.24
C SER A 106 2.27 15.60 -21.69
N PRO A 107 2.84 15.14 -22.82
CA PRO A 107 4.08 15.71 -23.35
C PRO A 107 4.02 17.24 -23.55
N PRO A 108 3.00 17.85 -24.16
CA PRO A 108 2.93 19.30 -24.26
C PRO A 108 2.92 19.99 -22.90
N ALA A 109 2.14 19.47 -21.93
CA ALA A 109 2.10 19.99 -20.57
C ALA A 109 3.46 19.87 -19.86
N PHE A 110 4.24 18.81 -20.14
CA PHE A 110 5.58 18.65 -19.59
C PHE A 110 6.53 19.75 -20.06
N PHE A 111 6.50 20.09 -21.37
CA PHE A 111 7.36 21.13 -21.92
C PHE A 111 6.98 22.54 -21.46
N SER A 112 5.69 22.82 -21.25
CA SER A 112 5.23 24.12 -20.75
C SER A 112 5.29 24.23 -19.21
N SER A 113 5.37 23.12 -18.47
CA SER A 113 5.34 23.14 -17.00
C SER A 113 6.54 23.86 -16.38
N PRO A 114 6.34 24.71 -15.36
CA PRO A 114 7.42 25.28 -14.58
C PRO A 114 8.03 24.30 -13.57
N LEU A 115 7.50 23.08 -13.49
CA LEU A 115 7.97 22.07 -12.55
C LEU A 115 9.41 21.62 -12.83
N PHE A 116 9.85 21.68 -14.08
CA PHE A 116 11.18 21.25 -14.50
C PHE A 116 11.90 22.34 -15.28
N SER A 117 13.20 22.47 -15.06
CA SER A 117 14.06 23.35 -15.83
C SER A 117 14.17 22.88 -17.30
N THR A 118 14.59 23.79 -18.18
CA THR A 118 14.83 23.46 -19.58
C THR A 118 15.85 22.33 -19.73
N GLY A 119 16.94 22.37 -18.92
CA GLY A 119 17.95 21.32 -18.92
C GLY A 119 17.40 19.94 -18.52
N ALA A 120 16.54 19.88 -17.51
CA ALA A 120 15.87 18.63 -17.12
C ALA A 120 14.94 18.11 -18.23
N LYS A 121 14.23 18.99 -18.92
CA LYS A 121 13.38 18.61 -20.05
C LYS A 121 14.18 18.00 -21.21
N PHE A 122 15.32 18.61 -21.55
CA PHE A 122 16.23 18.03 -22.55
C PHE A 122 16.81 16.68 -22.11
N ARG A 123 17.14 16.53 -20.82
CA ARG A 123 17.61 15.26 -20.26
C ARG A 123 16.56 14.16 -20.41
N VAL A 124 15.28 14.45 -20.14
CA VAL A 124 14.17 13.50 -20.35
C VAL A 124 14.05 13.11 -21.82
N LEU A 125 14.17 14.06 -22.76
CA LEU A 125 14.18 13.74 -24.20
C LEU A 125 15.34 12.85 -24.60
N SER A 126 16.55 13.12 -24.08
CA SER A 126 17.73 12.30 -24.39
C SER A 126 17.63 10.86 -23.95
N GLU A 127 16.75 10.58 -22.99
CA GLU A 127 16.47 9.22 -22.49
C GLU A 127 15.86 8.32 -23.58
N LEU A 128 15.16 8.88 -24.55
CA LEU A 128 14.64 8.12 -25.71
C LEU A 128 15.77 7.43 -26.51
N PHE A 129 17.00 7.94 -26.45
CA PHE A 129 18.16 7.39 -27.11
C PHE A 129 19.04 6.52 -26.20
N ALA A 130 18.58 6.27 -24.96
CA ALA A 130 19.30 5.43 -24.02
C ALA A 130 19.46 3.99 -24.57
N ARG A 131 20.67 3.42 -24.36
CA ARG A 131 20.97 2.05 -24.77
C ARG A 131 20.62 1.08 -23.63
N PRO A 132 20.29 -0.19 -23.96
CA PRO A 132 20.11 -1.23 -22.96
C PRO A 132 21.33 -1.34 -22.03
N ARG A 133 21.07 -1.45 -20.75
CA ARG A 133 22.10 -1.66 -19.73
C ARG A 133 21.83 -2.97 -19.02
N VAL A 134 22.83 -3.82 -18.96
CA VAL A 134 22.79 -5.03 -18.12
C VAL A 134 23.39 -4.63 -16.77
N ARG A 135 22.52 -4.53 -15.76
CA ARG A 135 22.97 -4.29 -14.39
C ARG A 135 23.26 -5.61 -13.71
N VAL A 136 24.46 -5.76 -13.21
CA VAL A 136 24.90 -6.98 -12.49
C VAL A 136 24.36 -6.99 -11.05
N SER A 137 24.26 -5.80 -10.42
CA SER A 137 23.78 -5.62 -9.06
C SER A 137 22.56 -4.72 -9.00
N ASP A 138 21.78 -4.90 -7.95
CA ASP A 138 20.70 -3.98 -7.62
C ASP A 138 21.24 -2.60 -7.23
N ILE A 139 20.47 -1.57 -7.50
CA ILE A 139 20.81 -0.18 -7.18
C ILE A 139 19.61 0.53 -6.58
N SER A 140 19.87 1.66 -5.92
CA SER A 140 18.78 2.45 -5.37
C SER A 140 17.88 3.03 -6.48
N LEU A 141 16.60 3.18 -6.17
CA LEU A 141 15.63 3.77 -7.09
C LEU A 141 16.02 5.21 -7.47
N ALA A 142 16.60 5.97 -6.52
CA ALA A 142 17.12 7.31 -6.80
C ALA A 142 18.27 7.28 -7.83
N GLU A 143 19.21 6.36 -7.69
CA GLU A 143 20.32 6.22 -8.64
C GLU A 143 19.83 5.74 -10.00
N PHE A 144 18.90 4.78 -10.01
CA PHE A 144 18.26 4.30 -11.23
C PHE A 144 17.62 5.46 -12.00
N VAL A 145 16.73 6.22 -11.35
CA VAL A 145 16.03 7.35 -11.99
C VAL A 145 16.98 8.49 -12.34
N ARG A 146 17.99 8.79 -11.50
CA ARG A 146 19.01 9.80 -11.78
C ARG A 146 19.79 9.46 -13.05
N SER A 147 20.12 8.19 -13.26
CA SER A 147 20.88 7.75 -14.44
C SER A 147 20.12 7.96 -15.76
N HIS A 148 18.78 7.92 -15.72
CA HIS A 148 17.90 8.14 -16.87
C HIS A 148 17.49 9.61 -17.04
N PHE A 149 16.99 10.22 -15.97
CA PHE A 149 16.26 11.50 -16.03
C PHE A 149 16.97 12.67 -15.34
N GLY A 150 18.05 12.39 -14.60
CA GLY A 150 18.81 13.41 -13.86
C GLY A 150 18.27 13.71 -12.47
N GLN A 151 19.01 14.54 -11.72
CA GLN A 151 18.74 14.83 -10.30
C GLN A 151 17.42 15.57 -10.09
N GLU A 152 17.13 16.57 -10.93
CA GLU A 152 15.90 17.37 -10.77
C GLU A 152 14.63 16.51 -10.88
N PHE A 153 14.66 15.47 -11.72
CA PHE A 153 13.58 14.52 -11.82
C PHE A 153 13.46 13.63 -10.56
N VAL A 154 14.59 13.27 -9.96
CA VAL A 154 14.60 12.59 -8.65
C VAL A 154 13.95 13.48 -7.60
N ASP A 155 14.32 14.75 -7.55
CA ASP A 155 13.86 15.68 -6.51
C ASP A 155 12.36 16.02 -6.62
N TYR A 156 11.88 16.31 -7.83
CA TYR A 156 10.53 16.84 -8.05
C TYR A 156 9.52 15.87 -8.65
N ALA A 157 9.92 14.66 -9.04
CA ALA A 157 9.00 13.62 -9.48
C ALA A 157 9.10 12.38 -8.59
N LEU A 158 10.29 11.78 -8.51
CA LEU A 158 10.46 10.52 -7.80
C LEU A 158 10.31 10.66 -6.29
N ASN A 159 11.01 11.60 -5.67
CA ASN A 159 11.01 11.76 -4.21
C ASN A 159 9.61 12.02 -3.66
N PRO A 160 8.83 13.01 -4.16
CA PRO A 160 7.47 13.24 -3.67
C PRO A 160 6.54 12.04 -3.95
N PHE A 161 6.71 11.35 -5.07
CA PHE A 161 5.93 10.15 -5.37
C PHE A 161 6.23 9.02 -4.37
N VAL A 162 7.50 8.72 -4.13
CA VAL A 162 7.92 7.67 -3.16
C VAL A 162 7.47 8.04 -1.74
N SER A 163 7.62 9.30 -1.34
CA SER A 163 7.14 9.76 -0.03
C SER A 163 5.63 9.61 0.11
N GLY A 164 4.86 9.90 -0.94
CA GLY A 164 3.40 9.80 -0.92
C GLY A 164 2.86 8.38 -0.98
N VAL A 165 3.55 7.45 -1.66
CA VAL A 165 3.08 6.06 -1.86
C VAL A 165 3.67 5.09 -0.85
N TYR A 166 4.98 5.21 -0.56
CA TYR A 166 5.70 4.30 0.32
C TYR A 166 6.02 4.90 1.69
N ALA A 167 5.82 6.21 1.86
CA ALA A 167 6.40 6.96 2.97
C ALA A 167 7.92 6.70 3.12
N GLY A 168 8.59 6.39 2.00
CA GLY A 168 9.93 5.84 1.92
C GLY A 168 11.00 6.85 1.48
N ASN A 169 12.23 6.34 1.37
CA ASN A 169 13.38 7.08 0.88
C ASN A 169 13.86 6.45 -0.44
N PRO A 170 13.76 7.13 -1.60
CA PRO A 170 14.18 6.57 -2.88
C PRO A 170 15.69 6.25 -2.96
N ALA A 171 16.52 6.84 -2.08
CA ALA A 171 17.95 6.52 -2.00
C ALA A 171 18.22 5.17 -1.32
N LYS A 172 17.27 4.62 -0.58
CA LYS A 172 17.37 3.30 0.05
C LYS A 172 16.58 2.22 -0.70
N LEU A 173 15.44 2.57 -1.30
CA LEU A 173 14.59 1.62 -2.02
C LEU A 173 15.33 0.97 -3.19
N SER A 174 15.20 -0.33 -3.31
CA SER A 174 15.67 -1.14 -4.43
C SER A 174 14.89 -0.80 -5.71
N ALA A 175 15.57 -0.48 -6.79
CA ALA A 175 14.91 -0.29 -8.07
C ALA A 175 14.30 -1.60 -8.59
N ARG A 176 14.98 -2.72 -8.36
CA ARG A 176 14.57 -4.05 -8.80
C ARG A 176 13.34 -4.56 -8.04
N HIS A 177 13.32 -4.43 -6.71
CA HIS A 177 12.26 -5.01 -5.89
C HIS A 177 11.07 -4.07 -5.67
N ALA A 178 11.30 -2.75 -5.54
CA ALA A 178 10.20 -1.79 -5.36
C ALA A 178 9.48 -1.45 -6.67
N TYR A 179 10.21 -1.43 -7.81
CA TYR A 179 9.67 -1.07 -9.13
C TYR A 179 10.13 -2.04 -10.23
N PRO A 180 9.83 -3.34 -10.13
CA PRO A 180 10.31 -4.36 -11.07
C PRO A 180 9.92 -4.07 -12.51
N LYS A 181 8.79 -3.42 -12.75
CA LYS A 181 8.36 -3.03 -14.10
C LYS A 181 9.31 -2.00 -14.74
N LEU A 182 9.81 -1.01 -13.98
CA LEU A 182 10.78 -0.05 -14.50
C LEU A 182 12.13 -0.69 -14.78
N TRP A 183 12.56 -1.59 -13.89
CA TRP A 183 13.79 -2.38 -14.07
C TRP A 183 13.73 -3.22 -15.35
N GLU A 184 12.60 -3.88 -15.58
CA GLU A 184 12.41 -4.69 -16.78
C GLU A 184 12.35 -3.85 -18.06
N LEU A 185 11.80 -2.63 -18.04
CA LEU A 185 11.79 -1.73 -19.18
C LEU A 185 13.21 -1.30 -19.59
N GLU A 186 14.09 -1.02 -18.62
CA GLU A 186 15.50 -0.75 -18.93
C GLU A 186 16.16 -1.96 -19.59
N ARG A 187 15.96 -3.14 -19.02
CA ARG A 187 16.56 -4.37 -19.51
C ARG A 187 16.13 -4.72 -20.93
N THR A 188 14.85 -4.54 -21.26
CA THR A 188 14.28 -4.95 -22.56
C THR A 188 14.35 -3.88 -23.62
N HIS A 189 14.22 -2.62 -23.26
CA HIS A 189 14.14 -1.50 -24.20
C HIS A 189 15.33 -0.53 -24.10
N GLY A 190 16.11 -0.61 -23.03
CA GLY A 190 17.21 0.34 -22.74
C GLY A 190 16.72 1.72 -22.31
N SER A 191 15.52 2.11 -22.71
CA SER A 191 14.86 3.36 -22.41
C SER A 191 13.53 3.09 -21.72
N ILE A 192 13.32 3.72 -20.59
CA ILE A 192 12.05 3.65 -19.85
C ILE A 192 10.93 4.28 -20.68
N LEU A 193 11.20 5.42 -21.35
CA LEU A 193 10.20 6.09 -22.17
C LEU A 193 9.81 5.25 -23.40
N ARG A 194 10.77 4.67 -24.12
CA ARG A 194 10.44 3.76 -25.24
C ARG A 194 9.63 2.56 -24.77
N GLY A 195 10.02 1.98 -23.64
CA GLY A 195 9.29 0.87 -23.04
C GLY A 195 7.86 1.24 -22.64
N GLN A 196 7.66 2.41 -22.06
CA GLN A 196 6.32 2.91 -21.71
C GLN A 196 5.47 3.15 -22.97
N ILE A 197 6.05 3.70 -24.03
CA ILE A 197 5.34 3.89 -25.31
C ILE A 197 4.94 2.54 -25.91
N ALA A 198 5.84 1.55 -25.89
CA ALA A 198 5.55 0.19 -26.37
C ALA A 198 4.42 -0.47 -25.57
N LEU A 199 4.45 -0.37 -24.22
CA LEU A 199 3.37 -0.87 -23.36
C LEU A 199 2.05 -0.16 -23.62
N ALA A 200 2.06 1.16 -23.78
CA ALA A 200 0.84 1.92 -24.09
C ALA A 200 0.24 1.50 -25.44
N LYS A 201 1.08 1.29 -26.46
CA LYS A 201 0.64 0.77 -27.76
C LYS A 201 0.04 -0.64 -27.66
N ALA A 202 0.68 -1.53 -26.89
CA ALA A 202 0.21 -2.90 -26.69
C ALA A 202 -1.14 -2.93 -25.94
N ARG A 203 -1.34 -2.09 -24.91
CA ARG A 203 -2.61 -1.96 -24.19
C ARG A 203 -3.74 -1.47 -25.11
N ARG A 204 -3.45 -0.44 -25.93
CA ARG A 204 -4.42 0.05 -26.91
C ARG A 204 -4.83 -1.03 -27.92
N ALA A 205 -3.88 -1.82 -28.41
CA ALA A 205 -4.15 -2.91 -29.34
C ALA A 205 -5.01 -4.02 -28.72
N ARG A 206 -4.90 -4.23 -27.39
CA ARG A 206 -5.73 -5.19 -26.63
C ARG A 206 -7.03 -4.61 -26.10
N HIS A 207 -7.31 -3.34 -26.37
CA HIS A 207 -8.49 -2.63 -25.86
C HIS A 207 -8.61 -2.69 -24.32
N GLU A 208 -7.47 -2.80 -23.62
CA GLU A 208 -7.44 -2.81 -22.17
C GLU A 208 -7.87 -1.44 -21.62
N PRO A 209 -8.83 -1.37 -20.69
CA PRO A 209 -9.24 -0.11 -20.11
C PRO A 209 -8.09 0.54 -19.32
N ALA A 210 -8.05 1.86 -19.30
CA ALA A 210 -7.11 2.58 -18.46
C ALA A 210 -7.37 2.26 -16.98
N SER A 211 -6.30 2.09 -16.21
CA SER A 211 -6.43 1.93 -14.76
C SER A 211 -7.09 3.16 -14.16
N ALA A 212 -8.17 2.96 -13.41
CA ALA A 212 -8.91 4.00 -12.73
C ALA A 212 -8.66 3.94 -11.22
N ILE A 213 -8.66 5.11 -10.59
CA ILE A 213 -8.61 5.23 -9.13
C ILE A 213 -10.05 5.24 -8.63
N PHE A 214 -10.33 4.45 -7.60
CA PHE A 214 -11.64 4.38 -6.99
C PHE A 214 -11.57 4.07 -5.50
N SER A 215 -12.68 4.23 -4.82
CA SER A 215 -12.95 3.77 -3.45
C SER A 215 -14.34 3.13 -3.42
N PHE A 216 -14.87 2.84 -2.24
CA PHE A 216 -16.25 2.39 -2.09
C PHE A 216 -17.07 3.48 -1.39
N ARG A 217 -18.38 3.45 -1.58
CA ARG A 217 -19.33 4.43 -1.04
C ARG A 217 -19.18 4.57 0.49
N ARG A 218 -19.03 3.48 1.19
CA ARG A 218 -18.82 3.42 2.66
C ARG A 218 -17.35 3.25 3.04
N GLY A 219 -16.39 3.56 2.15
CA GLY A 219 -14.96 3.41 2.37
C GLY A 219 -14.42 2.02 2.08
N LEU A 220 -13.09 1.89 2.18
CA LEU A 220 -12.38 0.66 1.81
C LEU A 220 -12.65 -0.50 2.77
N GLN A 221 -13.12 -0.24 4.00
CA GLN A 221 -13.54 -1.27 4.94
C GLN A 221 -14.61 -2.19 4.34
N THR A 222 -15.46 -1.67 3.44
CA THR A 222 -16.48 -2.43 2.71
C THR A 222 -15.91 -3.69 2.06
N LEU A 223 -14.71 -3.63 1.52
CA LEU A 223 -14.06 -4.78 0.84
C LEU A 223 -13.76 -5.92 1.81
N VAL A 224 -13.15 -5.61 2.95
CA VAL A 224 -12.72 -6.63 3.93
C VAL A 224 -13.92 -7.17 4.73
N ASP A 225 -14.91 -6.33 5.00
CA ASP A 225 -16.16 -6.77 5.64
C ASP A 225 -16.94 -7.72 4.73
N SER A 226 -17.01 -7.41 3.42
CA SER A 226 -17.66 -8.30 2.44
C SER A 226 -16.95 -9.63 2.30
N LEU A 227 -15.60 -9.64 2.32
CA LEU A 227 -14.83 -10.89 2.33
C LEU A 227 -15.10 -11.71 3.58
N ALA A 228 -15.08 -11.09 4.75
CA ALA A 228 -15.34 -11.75 6.02
C ALA A 228 -16.77 -12.35 6.08
N ALA A 229 -17.75 -11.62 5.54
CA ALA A 229 -19.15 -12.08 5.49
C ALA A 229 -19.38 -13.28 4.55
N GLN A 230 -18.48 -13.53 3.60
CA GLN A 230 -18.55 -14.71 2.72
C GLN A 230 -17.95 -15.98 3.37
N LEU A 231 -17.23 -15.84 4.48
CA LEU A 231 -16.66 -16.98 5.18
C LEU A 231 -17.71 -17.65 6.10
N PRO A 232 -17.60 -18.97 6.35
CA PRO A 232 -18.49 -19.68 7.25
C PRO A 232 -18.52 -19.06 8.65
N ALA A 233 -19.66 -19.12 9.31
CA ALA A 233 -19.79 -18.66 10.69
C ALA A 233 -18.78 -19.40 11.61
N GLY A 234 -18.06 -18.64 12.45
CA GLY A 234 -17.03 -19.19 13.34
C GLY A 234 -15.68 -19.49 12.69
N CYS A 235 -15.53 -19.24 11.37
CA CYS A 235 -14.27 -19.39 10.65
C CYS A 235 -13.18 -18.41 11.15
N ILE A 236 -13.56 -17.22 11.60
CA ILE A 236 -12.63 -16.17 12.05
C ILE A 236 -12.60 -16.12 13.57
N THR A 237 -11.40 -16.22 14.14
CA THR A 237 -11.14 -16.03 15.58
C THR A 237 -10.36 -14.72 15.74
N LEU A 238 -11.00 -13.71 16.35
CA LEU A 238 -10.44 -12.40 16.62
C LEU A 238 -9.83 -12.32 18.03
N GLY A 239 -8.92 -11.36 18.26
CA GLY A 239 -8.29 -11.14 19.56
C GLY A 239 -7.23 -12.17 19.92
N VAL A 240 -6.81 -13.00 18.97
CA VAL A 240 -5.89 -14.13 19.20
C VAL A 240 -4.59 -13.93 18.42
N ALA A 241 -3.48 -13.78 19.14
CA ALA A 241 -2.14 -13.84 18.59
C ALA A 241 -1.64 -15.29 18.56
N LEU A 242 -1.16 -15.71 17.39
CA LEU A 242 -0.46 -16.99 17.25
C LEU A 242 1.05 -16.74 17.30
N ASP A 243 1.67 -17.15 18.40
CA ASP A 243 3.11 -17.00 18.57
C ASP A 243 3.88 -18.28 18.23
N THR A 244 3.24 -19.46 18.35
CA THR A 244 3.89 -20.76 18.16
C THR A 244 3.01 -21.71 17.36
N ILE A 245 3.58 -22.33 16.35
CA ILE A 245 3.01 -23.44 15.58
C ILE A 245 3.96 -24.61 15.59
N VAL A 246 3.45 -25.82 15.72
CA VAL A 246 4.29 -27.03 15.89
C VAL A 246 4.05 -27.98 14.70
N PRO A 247 5.09 -28.24 13.85
CA PRO A 247 4.98 -29.21 12.78
C PRO A 247 4.95 -30.64 13.31
N GLY A 248 4.24 -31.52 12.61
CA GLY A 248 4.11 -32.94 12.87
C GLY A 248 3.55 -33.61 11.60
N GLU A 249 2.80 -34.71 11.73
CA GLU A 249 1.99 -35.19 10.59
C GLU A 249 1.02 -34.13 10.10
N LYS A 250 0.53 -33.34 11.04
CA LYS A 250 -0.23 -32.09 10.81
C LYS A 250 0.39 -30.98 11.63
N TRP A 251 0.07 -29.75 11.27
CA TRP A 251 0.47 -28.56 12.00
C TRP A 251 -0.42 -28.38 13.22
N ASN A 252 0.15 -28.37 14.43
CA ASN A 252 -0.57 -28.04 15.64
C ASN A 252 -0.47 -26.54 15.91
N VAL A 253 -1.62 -25.87 15.91
CA VAL A 253 -1.76 -24.45 16.27
C VAL A 253 -2.29 -24.39 17.70
N ILE A 254 -1.58 -23.65 18.54
CA ILE A 254 -1.91 -23.46 19.96
C ILE A 254 -2.19 -21.97 20.17
N TRP A 255 -3.33 -21.65 20.78
CA TRP A 255 -3.68 -20.26 21.10
C TRP A 255 -4.39 -20.17 22.44
N ASN A 256 -4.32 -18.96 23.03
CA ASN A 256 -5.06 -18.62 24.22
C ASN A 256 -6.24 -17.72 23.87
N ASP A 257 -7.41 -18.10 24.34
CA ASP A 257 -8.63 -17.33 24.23
C ASP A 257 -9.27 -17.18 25.61
N HIS A 258 -9.37 -15.95 26.11
CA HIS A 258 -9.92 -15.63 27.44
C HIS A 258 -9.39 -16.51 28.60
N GLY A 259 -8.10 -16.87 28.55
CA GLY A 259 -7.44 -17.70 29.58
C GLY A 259 -7.56 -19.21 29.36
N ALA A 260 -8.31 -19.66 28.36
CA ALA A 260 -8.35 -21.06 27.95
C ALA A 260 -7.33 -21.33 26.82
N THR A 261 -6.54 -22.38 26.96
CA THR A 261 -5.62 -22.84 25.92
C THR A 261 -6.34 -23.80 24.98
N HIS A 262 -6.31 -23.49 23.71
CA HIS A 262 -6.88 -24.30 22.63
C HIS A 262 -5.78 -24.87 21.77
N THR A 263 -5.98 -26.06 21.23
CA THR A 263 -5.11 -26.71 20.25
C THR A 263 -5.93 -27.31 19.14
N GLN A 264 -5.53 -27.07 17.88
CA GLN A 264 -6.15 -27.68 16.73
C GLN A 264 -5.09 -28.03 15.69
N SER A 265 -5.30 -29.16 14.99
CA SER A 265 -4.40 -29.64 13.95
C SER A 265 -4.89 -29.25 12.56
N PHE A 266 -3.95 -28.84 11.71
CA PHE A 266 -4.19 -28.38 10.32
C PHE A 266 -3.23 -29.07 9.35
N ASP A 267 -3.68 -29.29 8.11
CA ASP A 267 -2.85 -29.85 7.04
C ASP A 267 -1.86 -28.82 6.48
N ALA A 268 -2.17 -27.52 6.60
CA ALA A 268 -1.32 -26.44 6.13
C ALA A 268 -1.54 -25.13 6.92
N ILE A 269 -0.51 -24.27 6.87
CA ILE A 269 -0.50 -22.93 7.47
C ILE A 269 -0.29 -21.88 6.37
N VAL A 270 -1.17 -20.90 6.30
CA VAL A 270 -1.01 -19.71 5.47
C VAL A 270 -0.72 -18.52 6.38
N ALA A 271 0.50 -18.00 6.36
CA ALA A 271 0.91 -16.84 7.17
C ALA A 271 0.88 -15.55 6.32
N ALA A 272 -0.11 -14.70 6.59
CA ALA A 272 -0.39 -13.46 5.85
C ALA A 272 -0.42 -12.24 6.79
N VAL A 273 0.57 -12.14 7.67
CA VAL A 273 0.75 -11.06 8.64
C VAL A 273 1.95 -10.17 8.26
N PRO A 274 2.08 -8.94 8.83
CA PRO A 274 3.22 -8.06 8.57
C PRO A 274 4.58 -8.70 8.91
N ALA A 275 5.66 -8.25 8.23
CA ALA A 275 7.01 -8.78 8.40
C ALA A 275 7.46 -8.89 9.87
N HIS A 276 7.19 -7.86 10.67
CA HIS A 276 7.54 -7.85 12.09
C HIS A 276 6.76 -8.86 12.95
N ALA A 277 5.57 -9.28 12.50
CA ALA A 277 4.82 -10.35 13.13
C ALA A 277 5.33 -11.72 12.68
N LEU A 278 5.61 -11.87 11.37
CA LEU A 278 6.29 -13.07 10.83
C LEU A 278 7.63 -13.33 11.54
N ALA A 279 8.42 -12.29 11.78
CA ALA A 279 9.70 -12.39 12.48
C ALA A 279 9.59 -12.93 13.90
N LYS A 280 8.44 -12.80 14.54
CA LYS A 280 8.17 -13.30 15.89
C LYS A 280 7.57 -14.70 15.92
N LEU A 281 7.08 -15.19 14.78
CA LEU A 281 6.45 -16.51 14.69
C LEU A 281 7.48 -17.59 15.07
N ARG A 282 7.10 -18.41 16.04
CA ARG A 282 7.88 -19.53 16.55
C ARG A 282 7.40 -20.82 15.91
N ILE A 283 8.34 -21.65 15.45
CA ILE A 283 8.02 -22.91 14.80
C ILE A 283 8.72 -24.04 15.53
N GLY A 284 7.98 -25.11 15.80
CA GLY A 284 8.50 -26.32 16.42
C GLY A 284 8.57 -26.27 17.95
N PRO A 285 8.90 -27.41 18.57
CA PRO A 285 8.90 -27.60 20.02
C PRO A 285 9.97 -26.75 20.73
N HIS A 286 11.04 -26.38 20.03
CA HIS A 286 12.11 -25.52 20.55
C HIS A 286 11.86 -24.03 20.26
N ALA A 287 10.69 -23.67 19.74
CA ALA A 287 10.29 -22.30 19.44
C ALA A 287 11.29 -21.54 18.54
N GLU A 288 11.80 -22.19 17.52
CA GLU A 288 12.71 -21.63 16.53
C GLU A 288 12.05 -20.46 15.78
N ARG A 289 12.85 -19.50 15.34
CA ARG A 289 12.37 -18.32 14.63
C ARG A 289 12.99 -18.23 13.22
N PRO A 290 12.57 -19.10 12.27
CA PRO A 290 13.18 -19.17 10.95
C PRO A 290 12.98 -17.88 10.13
N LEU A 291 12.01 -17.05 10.48
CA LEU A 291 11.69 -15.78 9.85
C LEU A 291 12.25 -14.56 10.61
N ALA A 292 13.14 -14.77 11.62
CA ALA A 292 13.66 -13.68 12.46
C ALA A 292 14.35 -12.56 11.66
N ALA A 293 14.96 -12.87 10.51
CA ALA A 293 15.58 -11.89 9.63
C ALA A 293 14.60 -10.78 9.18
N LEU A 294 13.30 -11.07 9.11
CA LEU A 294 12.27 -10.10 8.72
C LEU A 294 12.09 -8.95 9.72
N ASP A 295 12.58 -9.07 10.94
CA ASP A 295 12.55 -7.97 11.93
C ASP A 295 13.39 -6.76 11.49
N ALA A 296 14.42 -7.00 10.66
CA ALA A 296 15.25 -5.96 10.07
C ALA A 296 14.59 -5.21 8.89
N MET A 297 13.40 -5.64 8.42
CA MET A 297 12.68 -4.93 7.37
C MET A 297 12.15 -3.61 7.91
N GLU A 298 12.63 -2.50 7.35
CA GLU A 298 12.22 -1.17 7.79
C GLU A 298 10.73 -0.92 7.52
N HIS A 299 10.03 -0.38 8.53
CA HIS A 299 8.66 0.10 8.46
C HIS A 299 8.62 1.50 9.07
N PRO A 300 8.80 2.57 8.30
CA PRO A 300 8.79 3.91 8.84
C PRO A 300 7.45 4.24 9.51
N PRO A 301 7.46 4.96 10.64
CA PRO A 301 6.23 5.41 11.28
C PRO A 301 5.58 6.52 10.46
N VAL A 302 4.25 6.52 10.40
CA VAL A 302 3.46 7.53 9.69
C VAL A 302 2.31 7.97 10.58
N SER A 303 2.09 9.27 10.64
CA SER A 303 0.87 9.88 11.14
C SER A 303 0.07 10.48 10.00
N SER A 304 -1.22 10.28 10.03
CA SER A 304 -2.17 10.98 9.18
C SER A 304 -3.11 11.83 10.03
N LEU A 305 -3.26 13.11 9.65
CA LEU A 305 -4.26 14.00 10.21
C LEU A 305 -5.36 14.17 9.15
N PHE A 306 -6.55 13.64 9.43
CA PHE A 306 -7.75 13.96 8.68
C PHE A 306 -8.33 15.26 9.26
N LEU A 307 -8.40 16.29 8.44
CA LEU A 307 -8.81 17.63 8.83
C LEU A 307 -10.04 18.06 8.04
N GLY A 308 -11.08 18.46 8.75
CA GLY A 308 -12.30 19.04 8.19
C GLY A 308 -12.32 20.55 8.36
N TYR A 309 -12.64 21.28 7.31
CA TYR A 309 -12.77 22.74 7.32
C TYR A 309 -14.06 23.16 6.64
N ARG A 310 -14.61 24.33 7.03
CA ARG A 310 -15.60 25.01 6.20
C ARG A 310 -14.97 25.39 4.86
N ARG A 311 -15.67 25.20 3.75
CA ARG A 311 -15.13 25.44 2.40
C ARG A 311 -14.56 26.86 2.23
N GLU A 312 -15.18 27.84 2.82
CA GLU A 312 -14.79 29.26 2.77
C GLU A 312 -13.44 29.56 3.44
N ARG A 313 -12.99 28.69 4.33
CA ARG A 313 -11.69 28.82 5.04
C ARG A 313 -10.50 28.28 4.25
N VAL A 314 -10.72 27.77 3.05
CA VAL A 314 -9.69 27.17 2.20
C VAL A 314 -9.66 27.90 0.86
N ARG A 315 -8.62 28.69 0.61
CA ARG A 315 -8.50 29.47 -0.64
C ARG A 315 -8.20 28.61 -1.87
N HIS A 316 -7.41 27.55 -1.68
CA HIS A 316 -7.09 26.63 -2.78
C HIS A 316 -8.38 25.97 -3.32
N PRO A 317 -8.56 25.85 -4.65
CA PRO A 317 -9.78 25.26 -5.23
C PRO A 317 -10.00 23.80 -4.86
N LEU A 318 -8.97 23.09 -4.42
CA LEU A 318 -8.97 21.65 -4.14
C LEU A 318 -9.41 20.82 -5.36
N ASP A 319 -9.10 21.27 -6.58
CA ASP A 319 -9.47 20.70 -7.87
C ASP A 319 -8.52 19.59 -8.33
N GLY A 320 -7.97 18.85 -7.37
CA GLY A 320 -6.96 17.83 -7.62
C GLY A 320 -7.04 16.64 -6.69
N PHE A 321 -6.16 15.70 -6.93
CA PHE A 321 -5.93 14.54 -6.06
C PHE A 321 -5.33 14.98 -4.72
N GLY A 322 -4.46 15.98 -4.78
CA GLY A 322 -3.72 16.46 -3.62
C GLY A 322 -2.41 17.13 -4.01
N VAL A 323 -1.61 17.43 -2.99
CA VAL A 323 -0.30 18.05 -3.10
C VAL A 323 0.75 17.09 -2.55
N LEU A 324 1.80 16.82 -3.31
CA LEU A 324 2.99 16.10 -2.86
C LEU A 324 4.12 17.09 -2.58
N VAL A 325 4.85 16.85 -1.50
CA VAL A 325 5.90 17.77 -1.04
C VAL A 325 7.28 17.12 -1.17
N PRO A 326 8.11 17.59 -2.11
CA PRO A 326 9.49 17.13 -2.25
C PRO A 326 10.32 17.40 -1.00
N ALA A 327 11.27 16.49 -0.69
CA ALA A 327 12.17 16.68 0.46
C ALA A 327 13.01 17.95 0.38
N VAL A 328 13.36 18.39 -0.85
CA VAL A 328 14.12 19.63 -1.08
C VAL A 328 13.38 20.90 -0.67
N GLU A 329 12.06 20.85 -0.52
CA GLU A 329 11.23 21.97 -0.05
C GLU A 329 11.26 22.11 1.48
N LYS A 330 11.82 21.14 2.21
CA LYS A 330 12.07 21.17 3.69
C LYS A 330 10.82 21.47 4.52
N ARG A 331 9.69 20.87 4.16
CA ARG A 331 8.41 20.99 4.85
C ARG A 331 8.14 19.81 5.79
N SER A 332 7.28 20.00 6.78
CA SER A 332 6.89 18.96 7.74
C SER A 332 5.92 17.93 7.14
N VAL A 333 5.19 18.29 6.10
CA VAL A 333 4.24 17.41 5.44
C VAL A 333 4.90 16.59 4.31
N LEU A 334 4.54 15.33 4.17
CA LEU A 334 4.90 14.49 3.02
C LEU A 334 3.99 14.78 1.83
N GLY A 335 2.73 15.04 2.11
CA GLY A 335 1.70 15.37 1.14
C GLY A 335 0.35 15.57 1.81
N VAL A 336 -0.57 16.12 1.03
CA VAL A 336 -1.95 16.38 1.43
C VAL A 336 -2.87 15.79 0.37
N LEU A 337 -3.77 14.88 0.76
CA LEU A 337 -4.83 14.38 -0.10
C LEU A 337 -6.06 15.26 0.03
N PHE A 338 -6.74 15.56 -1.06
CA PHE A 338 -8.01 16.30 -1.07
C PHE A 338 -9.17 15.30 -0.99
N SER A 339 -9.38 14.74 0.19
CA SER A 339 -10.24 13.56 0.40
C SER A 339 -11.67 13.75 -0.10
N SER A 340 -12.29 14.92 0.20
CA SER A 340 -13.65 15.23 -0.24
C SER A 340 -13.75 15.61 -1.72
N SER A 341 -12.65 16.09 -2.34
CA SER A 341 -12.60 16.34 -3.79
C SER A 341 -12.44 15.07 -4.59
N LEU A 342 -11.74 14.07 -4.03
CA LEU A 342 -11.53 12.79 -4.67
C LEU A 342 -12.80 11.96 -4.73
N PHE A 343 -13.51 11.88 -3.61
CA PHE A 343 -14.69 11.03 -3.48
C PHE A 343 -15.81 11.79 -2.78
N PRO A 344 -17.04 11.71 -3.28
CA PRO A 344 -18.20 12.28 -2.61
C PRO A 344 -18.44 11.57 -1.25
N GLY A 345 -19.12 12.27 -0.34
CA GLY A 345 -19.49 11.73 0.96
C GLY A 345 -18.33 11.59 1.96
N ARG A 346 -17.20 12.27 1.74
CA ARG A 346 -16.07 12.30 2.69
C ARG A 346 -16.16 13.44 3.70
N ALA A 347 -17.02 14.43 3.44
CA ALA A 347 -17.27 15.57 4.31
C ALA A 347 -18.77 15.90 4.30
N PRO A 348 -19.30 16.53 5.36
CA PRO A 348 -20.61 17.13 5.36
C PRO A 348 -20.72 18.25 4.31
N ASP A 349 -21.95 18.65 3.97
CA ASP A 349 -22.21 19.76 3.07
C ASP A 349 -21.52 21.05 3.55
N ASP A 350 -21.11 21.90 2.62
CA ASP A 350 -20.36 23.16 2.87
C ASP A 350 -19.00 22.99 3.56
N HIS A 351 -18.53 21.76 3.71
CA HIS A 351 -17.23 21.44 4.27
C HIS A 351 -16.33 20.73 3.26
N VAL A 352 -15.04 20.76 3.54
CA VAL A 352 -14.01 20.02 2.80
C VAL A 352 -13.17 19.20 3.77
N ALA A 353 -12.73 18.05 3.29
CA ALA A 353 -11.84 17.17 4.02
C ALA A 353 -10.51 17.02 3.29
N ILE A 354 -9.43 17.12 4.03
CA ILE A 354 -8.07 16.83 3.59
C ILE A 354 -7.42 15.81 4.52
N THR A 355 -6.53 14.97 3.98
CA THR A 355 -5.71 14.06 4.78
C THR A 355 -4.23 14.44 4.63
N VAL A 356 -3.61 14.83 5.73
CA VAL A 356 -2.20 15.27 5.80
C VAL A 356 -1.33 14.10 6.25
N MET A 357 -0.31 13.77 5.48
CA MET A 357 0.62 12.68 5.78
C MET A 357 1.93 13.26 6.34
N ILE A 358 2.41 12.70 7.47
CA ILE A 358 3.54 13.21 8.25
C ILE A 358 4.45 12.05 8.65
N GLY A 359 5.76 12.28 8.74
CA GLY A 359 6.73 11.29 9.19
C GLY A 359 7.37 10.51 8.04
N GLY A 360 7.12 9.20 7.96
CA GLY A 360 7.79 8.33 6.99
C GLY A 360 9.29 8.26 7.20
N ALA A 361 10.02 7.72 6.23
CA ALA A 361 11.48 7.62 6.27
C ALA A 361 12.20 8.99 6.23
N ARG A 362 11.46 10.07 5.91
CA ARG A 362 12.02 11.42 5.83
C ARG A 362 12.14 12.09 7.19
N GLN A 363 11.15 11.97 8.03
CA GLN A 363 11.03 12.63 9.35
C GLN A 363 10.33 11.70 10.34
N PRO A 364 10.91 10.50 10.62
CA PRO A 364 10.27 9.49 11.46
C PRO A 364 9.98 9.98 12.88
N GLU A 365 10.76 10.96 13.37
CA GLU A 365 10.62 11.57 14.68
C GLU A 365 9.35 12.42 14.83
N LEU A 366 8.76 12.90 13.73
CA LEU A 366 7.52 13.66 13.79
C LEU A 366 6.30 12.75 13.99
N ALA A 367 6.29 11.57 13.40
CA ALA A 367 5.11 10.72 13.39
C ALA A 367 4.55 10.37 14.79
N PRO A 368 5.35 10.07 15.82
CA PRO A 368 4.85 9.73 17.16
C PRO A 368 4.42 10.92 18.02
N LEU A 369 4.53 12.15 17.51
CA LEU A 369 4.15 13.32 18.28
C LEU A 369 2.65 13.34 18.63
N PRO A 370 2.24 13.91 19.75
CA PRO A 370 0.85 14.16 20.09
C PRO A 370 0.14 15.01 19.03
N THR A 371 -1.16 14.88 18.95
CA THR A 371 -2.02 15.49 17.91
C THR A 371 -1.85 17.01 17.81
N ASP A 372 -1.82 17.70 18.93
CA ASP A 372 -1.64 19.16 19.02
C ASP A 372 -0.27 19.60 18.47
N ARG A 373 0.77 18.86 18.80
CA ARG A 373 2.14 19.12 18.32
C ARG A 373 2.26 18.85 16.82
N LEU A 374 1.64 17.76 16.33
CA LEU A 374 1.59 17.46 14.90
C LEU A 374 0.83 18.54 14.13
N PHE A 375 -0.35 18.94 14.61
CA PHE A 375 -1.12 19.99 13.96
C PHE A 375 -0.34 21.31 13.96
N GLY A 376 0.28 21.68 15.09
CA GLY A 376 1.17 22.85 15.17
C GLY A 376 2.31 22.84 14.14
N ALA A 377 2.92 21.66 13.93
CA ALA A 377 4.02 21.50 12.96
C ALA A 377 3.58 21.68 11.49
N VAL A 378 2.34 21.32 11.14
CA VAL A 378 1.87 21.38 9.75
C VAL A 378 1.02 22.60 9.42
N ARG A 379 0.55 23.34 10.41
CA ARG A 379 -0.36 24.49 10.24
C ARG A 379 0.20 25.55 9.29
N ALA A 380 1.47 25.90 9.46
CA ALA A 380 2.14 26.88 8.58
C ALA A 380 2.20 26.38 7.13
N ASP A 381 2.57 25.11 6.93
CA ASP A 381 2.61 24.49 5.61
C ASP A 381 1.24 24.49 4.94
N LEU A 382 0.17 24.16 5.67
CA LEU A 382 -1.20 24.15 5.15
C LEU A 382 -1.68 25.57 4.79
N SER A 383 -1.36 26.56 5.62
CA SER A 383 -1.69 27.97 5.33
C SER A 383 -0.98 28.48 4.08
N GLU A 384 0.33 28.22 3.95
CA GLU A 384 1.11 28.69 2.79
C GLU A 384 0.74 27.95 1.49
N LEU A 385 0.55 26.64 1.55
CA LEU A 385 0.31 25.81 0.35
C LEU A 385 -1.14 25.87 -0.13
N LEU A 386 -2.10 25.90 0.79
CA LEU A 386 -3.52 25.78 0.49
C LEU A 386 -4.34 27.03 0.87
N GLY A 387 -3.71 28.01 1.49
CA GLY A 387 -4.42 29.19 1.99
C GLY A 387 -5.49 28.84 3.01
N ILE A 388 -5.20 27.89 3.90
CA ILE A 388 -6.10 27.48 4.97
C ILE A 388 -5.99 28.47 6.12
N GLU A 389 -7.15 28.93 6.60
CA GLU A 389 -7.26 29.89 7.70
C GLU A 389 -8.03 29.30 8.88
N GLY A 390 -7.51 29.57 10.10
CA GLY A 390 -8.17 29.14 11.34
C GLY A 390 -7.92 27.68 11.71
N GLU A 391 -8.71 27.21 12.66
CA GLU A 391 -8.67 25.84 13.17
C GLU A 391 -9.62 24.95 12.38
N PRO A 392 -9.33 23.62 12.24
CA PRO A 392 -10.26 22.68 11.66
C PRO A 392 -11.49 22.51 12.55
N VAL A 393 -12.67 22.35 11.93
CA VAL A 393 -13.91 22.04 12.66
C VAL A 393 -13.99 20.56 13.04
N PHE A 394 -13.18 19.74 12.39
CA PHE A 394 -13.03 18.32 12.70
C PHE A 394 -11.57 17.89 12.52
N LEU A 395 -11.05 17.11 13.46
CA LEU A 395 -9.71 16.56 13.42
C LEU A 395 -9.73 15.11 13.89
N ARG A 396 -9.14 14.22 13.08
CA ARG A 396 -8.90 12.83 13.47
C ARG A 396 -7.45 12.47 13.18
N HIS A 397 -6.71 12.06 14.21
CA HIS A 397 -5.33 11.60 14.10
C HIS A 397 -5.28 10.07 14.08
N THR A 398 -4.52 9.52 13.14
CA THR A 398 -4.18 8.11 13.08
C THR A 398 -2.67 7.95 13.06
N PHE A 399 -2.12 7.24 14.03
CA PHE A 399 -0.70 6.91 14.11
C PHE A 399 -0.45 5.45 13.78
N SER A 400 0.43 5.20 12.83
CA SER A 400 0.92 3.88 12.44
C SER A 400 2.41 3.78 12.77
N PRO A 401 2.78 3.11 13.88
CA PRO A 401 4.19 3.04 14.31
C PRO A 401 5.06 2.23 13.35
N ARG A 402 4.46 1.33 12.60
CA ARG A 402 5.07 0.51 11.54
C ARG A 402 4.13 0.50 10.35
N ALA A 403 4.29 1.49 9.45
CA ALA A 403 3.34 1.68 8.36
C ALA A 403 3.61 0.73 7.19
N ILE A 404 4.45 1.11 6.25
CA ILE A 404 4.62 0.39 4.98
C ILE A 404 5.99 -0.30 4.95
N PRO A 405 6.08 -1.62 4.68
CA PRO A 405 7.37 -2.30 4.53
C PRO A 405 8.18 -1.69 3.39
N GLN A 406 9.46 -1.45 3.66
CA GLN A 406 10.36 -0.85 2.68
C GLN A 406 11.16 -1.93 1.95
N TYR A 407 11.01 -1.99 0.64
CA TYR A 407 11.80 -2.86 -0.21
C TYR A 407 13.14 -2.18 -0.53
N ASN A 408 13.98 -2.05 0.50
CA ASN A 408 15.29 -1.42 0.40
C ASN A 408 16.30 -2.32 -0.32
N LEU A 409 17.46 -1.77 -0.65
CA LEU A 409 18.61 -2.57 -1.12
C LEU A 409 18.88 -3.72 -0.14
N GLY A 410 19.10 -4.91 -0.68
CA GLY A 410 19.22 -6.13 0.11
C GLY A 410 17.90 -6.84 0.43
N HIS A 411 16.76 -6.39 -0.16
CA HIS A 411 15.45 -7.01 0.06
C HIS A 411 15.44 -8.52 -0.27
N GLU A 412 16.28 -8.96 -1.19
CA GLU A 412 16.44 -10.37 -1.57
C GLU A 412 16.77 -11.29 -0.38
N GLN A 413 17.44 -10.79 0.66
CA GLN A 413 17.71 -11.56 1.88
C GLN A 413 16.41 -11.96 2.62
N PHE A 414 15.42 -11.10 2.63
CA PHE A 414 14.12 -11.38 3.24
C PHE A 414 13.34 -12.42 2.43
N LEU A 415 13.39 -12.30 1.11
CA LEU A 415 12.78 -13.29 0.21
C LEU A 415 13.48 -14.66 0.36
N ALA A 416 14.80 -14.68 0.49
CA ALA A 416 15.57 -15.91 0.74
C ALA A 416 15.21 -16.55 2.10
N ALA A 417 15.05 -15.74 3.15
CA ALA A 417 14.62 -16.23 4.47
C ALA A 417 13.21 -16.85 4.42
N ILE A 418 12.27 -16.19 3.74
CA ILE A 418 10.92 -16.73 3.55
C ILE A 418 10.97 -18.07 2.79
N ASN A 419 11.70 -18.13 1.68
CA ASN A 419 11.82 -19.34 0.88
C ASN A 419 12.48 -20.48 1.66
N ALA A 420 13.53 -20.20 2.43
CA ALA A 420 14.20 -21.18 3.29
C ALA A 420 13.25 -21.72 4.38
N ALA A 421 12.47 -20.85 5.00
CA ALA A 421 11.49 -21.26 6.01
C ALA A 421 10.40 -22.18 5.41
N GLU A 422 9.88 -21.85 4.24
CA GLU A 422 8.89 -22.68 3.51
C GLU A 422 9.48 -24.04 3.09
N LEU A 423 10.73 -24.07 2.63
CA LEU A 423 11.41 -25.31 2.23
C LEU A 423 11.67 -26.23 3.43
N SER A 424 12.06 -25.65 4.58
CA SER A 424 12.35 -26.41 5.80
C SER A 424 11.08 -26.87 6.52
N HIS A 425 9.93 -26.28 6.21
CA HIS A 425 8.67 -26.54 6.87
C HIS A 425 7.55 -26.78 5.84
N PRO A 426 7.48 -27.97 5.21
CA PRO A 426 6.44 -28.29 4.23
C PRO A 426 5.03 -28.03 4.79
N GLY A 427 4.16 -27.43 3.99
CA GLY A 427 2.83 -27.02 4.41
C GLY A 427 2.75 -25.63 5.03
N LEU A 428 3.87 -24.92 5.21
CA LEU A 428 3.91 -23.52 5.55
C LEU A 428 3.98 -22.66 4.27
N PHE A 429 3.09 -21.68 4.15
CA PHE A 429 3.02 -20.74 3.03
C PHE A 429 3.00 -19.31 3.55
N VAL A 430 3.99 -18.51 3.15
CA VAL A 430 4.15 -17.12 3.61
C VAL A 430 3.95 -16.16 2.45
N GLY A 431 3.18 -15.10 2.65
CA GLY A 431 2.95 -14.07 1.62
C GLY A 431 2.39 -12.76 2.17
N GLY A 432 2.06 -11.86 1.26
CA GLY A 432 1.55 -10.53 1.58
C GLY A 432 2.58 -9.41 1.41
N GLN A 433 2.41 -8.32 2.16
CA GLN A 433 3.19 -7.09 1.93
C GLN A 433 4.71 -7.25 2.06
N ALA A 434 5.20 -8.23 2.79
CA ALA A 434 6.64 -8.48 2.94
C ALA A 434 7.28 -9.06 1.67
N ARG A 435 6.49 -9.66 0.79
CA ARG A 435 6.96 -10.46 -0.36
C ARG A 435 6.37 -10.04 -1.69
N ASP A 436 5.05 -9.75 -1.75
CA ASP A 436 4.27 -9.74 -2.99
C ASP A 436 3.86 -8.33 -3.44
N GLY A 437 4.16 -7.31 -2.66
CA GLY A 437 3.81 -5.92 -2.94
C GLY A 437 2.88 -5.29 -1.90
N ILE A 438 2.95 -3.97 -1.80
CA ILE A 438 2.30 -3.21 -0.72
C ILE A 438 0.88 -2.73 -1.06
N ALA A 439 0.53 -2.68 -2.36
CA ALA A 439 -0.76 -2.18 -2.80
C ALA A 439 -1.89 -3.19 -2.50
N VAL A 440 -3.09 -2.69 -2.17
CA VAL A 440 -4.26 -3.56 -1.92
C VAL A 440 -4.50 -4.58 -3.03
N PRO A 441 -4.49 -4.21 -4.33
CA PRO A 441 -4.63 -5.19 -5.41
C PRO A 441 -3.52 -6.25 -5.43
N ALA A 442 -2.28 -5.89 -5.12
CA ALA A 442 -1.17 -6.84 -5.03
C ALA A 442 -1.35 -7.81 -3.85
N CYS A 443 -1.86 -7.31 -2.72
CA CYS A 443 -2.19 -8.14 -1.56
C CYS A 443 -3.32 -9.14 -1.86
N VAL A 444 -4.31 -8.77 -2.68
CA VAL A 444 -5.35 -9.70 -3.17
C VAL A 444 -4.72 -10.77 -4.05
N ALA A 445 -3.91 -10.39 -5.03
CA ALA A 445 -3.21 -11.35 -5.89
C ALA A 445 -2.29 -12.29 -5.08
N ALA A 446 -1.68 -11.80 -4.00
CA ALA A 446 -0.90 -12.62 -3.06
C ALA A 446 -1.79 -13.66 -2.35
N GLY A 447 -2.99 -13.28 -1.90
CA GLY A 447 -3.96 -14.19 -1.29
C GLY A 447 -4.39 -15.31 -2.25
N GLU A 448 -4.65 -14.99 -3.52
CA GLU A 448 -4.93 -15.95 -4.57
C GLU A 448 -3.79 -16.99 -4.74
N LYS A 449 -2.54 -16.48 -4.82
CA LYS A 449 -1.35 -17.32 -4.94
C LYS A 449 -1.14 -18.23 -3.73
N LEU A 450 -1.38 -17.71 -2.53
CA LEU A 450 -1.27 -18.49 -1.29
C LEU A 450 -2.30 -19.62 -1.27
N ALA A 451 -3.53 -19.35 -1.64
CA ALA A 451 -4.57 -20.36 -1.74
C ALA A 451 -4.20 -21.46 -2.76
N ALA A 452 -3.76 -21.08 -3.96
CA ALA A 452 -3.34 -22.02 -4.98
C ALA A 452 -2.16 -22.90 -4.53
N ARG A 453 -1.17 -22.32 -3.84
CA ARG A 453 -0.01 -23.07 -3.30
C ARG A 453 -0.38 -24.02 -2.17
N ALA A 454 -1.30 -23.63 -1.29
CA ALA A 454 -1.74 -24.45 -0.18
C ALA A 454 -2.60 -25.66 -0.61
N THR A 455 -3.14 -25.63 -1.83
CA THR A 455 -3.97 -26.72 -2.40
C THR A 455 -3.20 -27.63 -3.36
N ALA A 456 -2.08 -27.17 -3.88
CA ALA A 456 -1.18 -28.01 -4.67
C ALA A 456 -0.49 -29.06 -3.80
#